data_65d7777e06cdc429b1f1689f5673eae8
#
_entry.id   65d7777e06cdc429b1f1689f5673eae8
#
_cell.length_a   1.000
_cell.length_b   1.000
_cell.length_c   1.000
_cell.angle_alpha   90.00
_cell.angle_beta   90.00
_cell.angle_gamma   90.00
#
_symmetry.space_group_name_H-M   'P 1'
#
loop_
_entity.id
_entity.type
_entity.pdbx_description
1 polymer ?
#
loop_
_entity_poly.entity_id
_entity_poly.type
_entity_poly.pdbx_seq_one_letter_code
_entity_poly.pdbx_strand_id
1 'polypeptide(L)'
;MFEVKTKLTRNEFEIVENLIFESEGMEHWNLYENFDDKGFWAQGVYDTEEEAIAGKAEFEGLVQVAEELKIAELEDKDWKESYKEHFKPWAIGELHWAPLWLKDEYELPAGHEAVWLDPGMAFGTGNHGTTRLCVEQLIAFKESGRDANMCRLADAGCGSGILAISAAKLAFEQIVGFDIDGDAVRIAEENAKING
;
A
#
# COMPACT_ATOMS: atom_id res chain seq x y z
N MET A 1 -11.40 -2.03 -17.50
CA MET A 1 -12.11 -2.08 -16.20
C MET A 1 -13.07 -0.91 -16.10
N PHE A 2 -14.13 -1.04 -15.31
CA PHE A 2 -15.14 -0.01 -15.09
C PHE A 2 -15.32 0.28 -13.62
N GLU A 3 -15.51 1.54 -13.26
CA GLU A 3 -15.88 1.92 -11.91
C GLU A 3 -17.36 2.35 -11.84
N VAL A 4 -18.00 2.03 -10.75
CA VAL A 4 -19.29 2.59 -10.34
C VAL A 4 -19.04 3.40 -9.08
N LYS A 5 -19.37 4.69 -9.11
CA LYS A 5 -19.01 5.60 -8.02
C LYS A 5 -20.14 6.56 -7.69
N THR A 6 -20.33 6.81 -6.39
CA THR A 6 -21.25 7.85 -5.90
C THR A 6 -20.69 8.51 -4.64
N LYS A 7 -21.07 9.77 -4.46
CA LYS A 7 -20.80 10.49 -3.22
C LYS A 7 -21.91 10.24 -2.21
N LEU A 8 -21.53 10.05 -0.97
CA LEU A 8 -22.43 9.73 0.13
C LEU A 8 -22.48 10.87 1.14
N THR A 9 -23.63 11.07 1.75
CA THR A 9 -23.70 11.77 3.03
C THR A 9 -23.13 10.88 4.14
N ARG A 10 -22.78 11.45 5.28
CA ARG A 10 -22.27 10.68 6.42
C ARG A 10 -23.25 9.58 6.87
N ASN A 11 -24.53 9.88 6.87
CA ASN A 11 -25.56 8.90 7.27
C ASN A 11 -25.67 7.74 6.26
N GLU A 12 -25.61 8.03 4.97
CA GLU A 12 -25.60 7.00 3.93
C GLU A 12 -24.33 6.14 4.01
N PHE A 13 -23.17 6.73 4.31
CA PHE A 13 -21.92 6.02 4.50
C PHE A 13 -22.03 4.96 5.62
N GLU A 14 -22.57 5.35 6.78
CA GLU A 14 -22.79 4.43 7.91
C GLU A 14 -23.77 3.29 7.55
N ILE A 15 -24.80 3.58 6.75
CA ILE A 15 -25.75 2.56 6.27
C ILE A 15 -25.06 1.60 5.31
N VAL A 16 -24.33 2.11 4.33
CA VAL A 16 -23.64 1.29 3.31
C VAL A 16 -22.52 0.47 3.95
N GLU A 17 -21.80 1.02 4.94
CA GLU A 17 -20.78 0.29 5.69
C GLU A 17 -21.36 -0.96 6.37
N ASN A 18 -22.50 -0.83 7.01
CA ASN A 18 -23.19 -1.97 7.62
C ASN A 18 -23.64 -3.00 6.56
N LEU A 19 -24.15 -2.53 5.41
CA LEU A 19 -24.59 -3.41 4.33
C LEU A 19 -23.44 -4.22 3.72
N ILE A 20 -22.26 -3.62 3.56
CA ILE A 20 -21.06 -4.33 3.08
C ILE A 20 -20.67 -5.48 4.03
N PHE A 21 -20.82 -5.28 5.34
CA PHE A 21 -20.52 -6.33 6.33
C PHE A 21 -21.57 -7.43 6.40
N GLU A 22 -22.83 -7.13 6.10
CA GLU A 22 -23.97 -8.05 6.32
C GLU A 22 -24.44 -8.76 5.03
N SER A 23 -24.11 -8.24 3.84
CA SER A 23 -24.66 -8.73 2.57
C SER A 23 -23.60 -9.43 1.73
N GLU A 24 -23.88 -10.68 1.31
CA GLU A 24 -23.16 -11.34 0.22
C GLU A 24 -23.41 -10.54 -1.08
N GLY A 25 -22.37 -10.28 -1.88
CA GLY A 25 -22.45 -9.52 -3.14
C GLY A 25 -21.92 -8.10 -3.08
N MET A 26 -21.68 -7.54 -1.89
CA MET A 26 -21.09 -6.22 -1.73
C MET A 26 -19.54 -6.22 -1.68
N GLU A 27 -18.91 -7.33 -1.96
CA GLU A 27 -17.44 -7.56 -1.87
C GLU A 27 -16.65 -6.68 -2.86
N HIS A 28 -17.29 -6.23 -3.94
CA HIS A 28 -16.70 -5.34 -4.95
C HIS A 28 -16.76 -3.86 -4.57
N TRP A 29 -17.41 -3.53 -3.45
CA TRP A 29 -17.60 -2.16 -3.03
C TRP A 29 -16.61 -1.76 -1.94
N ASN A 30 -15.97 -0.60 -2.15
CA ASN A 30 -15.10 0.05 -1.20
C ASN A 30 -15.70 1.37 -0.75
N LEU A 31 -15.57 1.65 0.54
CA LEU A 31 -15.92 2.92 1.14
C LEU A 31 -14.66 3.67 1.55
N TYR A 32 -14.63 4.95 1.26
CA TYR A 32 -13.50 5.78 1.68
C TYR A 32 -13.92 7.23 1.90
N GLU A 33 -13.18 7.89 2.77
CA GLU A 33 -13.24 9.34 2.96
C GLU A 33 -12.16 9.98 2.09
N ASN A 34 -12.55 10.86 1.18
CA ASN A 34 -11.61 11.62 0.38
C ASN A 34 -11.15 12.85 1.18
N PHE A 35 -9.86 12.94 1.49
CA PHE A 35 -9.28 14.01 2.29
C PHE A 35 -9.26 15.36 1.58
N ASP A 36 -9.26 15.39 0.26
CA ASP A 36 -9.19 16.62 -0.54
C ASP A 36 -10.52 17.39 -0.49
N ASP A 37 -11.65 16.69 -0.65
CA ASP A 37 -12.99 17.28 -0.63
C ASP A 37 -13.80 16.98 0.65
N LYS A 38 -13.20 16.25 1.60
CA LYS A 38 -13.82 15.78 2.85
C LYS A 38 -15.15 15.07 2.60
N GLY A 39 -15.26 14.40 1.46
CA GLY A 39 -16.45 13.69 1.05
C GLY A 39 -16.36 12.20 1.35
N PHE A 40 -17.50 11.58 1.61
CA PHE A 40 -17.64 10.14 1.71
C PHE A 40 -17.99 9.56 0.34
N TRP A 41 -17.40 8.45 -0.01
CA TRP A 41 -17.57 7.84 -1.33
C TRP A 41 -17.79 6.34 -1.24
N ALA A 42 -18.66 5.82 -2.11
CA ALA A 42 -18.74 4.41 -2.42
C ALA A 42 -18.22 4.19 -3.85
N GLN A 43 -17.39 3.15 -4.04
CA GLN A 43 -16.81 2.79 -5.31
C GLN A 43 -16.80 1.27 -5.48
N GLY A 44 -17.40 0.79 -6.56
CA GLY A 44 -17.29 -0.59 -7.05
C GLY A 44 -16.40 -0.64 -8.28
N VAL A 45 -15.59 -1.68 -8.44
CA VAL A 45 -14.72 -1.89 -9.61
C VAL A 45 -15.06 -3.23 -10.25
N TYR A 46 -15.18 -3.24 -11.58
CA TYR A 46 -15.66 -4.37 -12.38
C TYR A 46 -14.79 -4.55 -13.62
N ASP A 47 -14.69 -5.78 -14.11
CA ASP A 47 -13.88 -6.08 -15.29
C ASP A 47 -14.58 -5.64 -16.58
N THR A 48 -15.91 -5.71 -16.64
CA THR A 48 -16.72 -5.37 -17.82
C THR A 48 -17.77 -4.30 -17.51
N GLU A 49 -18.25 -3.62 -18.55
CA GLU A 49 -19.33 -2.64 -18.45
C GLU A 49 -20.64 -3.30 -18.00
N GLU A 50 -20.90 -4.54 -18.47
CA GLU A 50 -22.09 -5.30 -18.12
C GLU A 50 -22.13 -5.63 -16.64
N GLU A 51 -20.99 -6.02 -16.06
CA GLU A 51 -20.85 -6.24 -14.61
C GLU A 51 -21.00 -4.96 -13.81
N ALA A 52 -20.48 -3.84 -14.30
CA ALA A 52 -20.64 -2.53 -13.67
C ALA A 52 -22.10 -2.09 -13.64
N ILE A 53 -22.84 -2.30 -14.75
CA ILE A 53 -24.29 -2.01 -14.83
C ILE A 53 -25.06 -2.90 -13.83
N ALA A 54 -24.72 -4.19 -13.75
CA ALA A 54 -25.34 -5.11 -12.81
C ALA A 54 -25.07 -4.73 -11.37
N GLY A 55 -23.82 -4.41 -11.02
CA GLY A 55 -23.41 -3.97 -9.69
C GLY A 55 -24.05 -2.63 -9.27
N LYS A 56 -24.20 -1.69 -10.21
CA LYS A 56 -24.96 -0.47 -9.98
C LYS A 56 -26.42 -0.79 -9.61
N ALA A 57 -27.08 -1.64 -10.38
CA ALA A 57 -28.49 -2.00 -10.16
C ALA A 57 -28.67 -2.75 -8.81
N GLU A 58 -27.73 -3.60 -8.44
CA GLU A 58 -27.70 -4.28 -7.16
C GLU A 58 -27.57 -3.30 -5.99
N PHE A 59 -26.62 -2.37 -6.06
CA PHE A 59 -26.44 -1.34 -5.05
C PHE A 59 -27.70 -0.48 -4.88
N GLU A 60 -28.29 0.01 -5.99
CA GLU A 60 -29.53 0.78 -5.98
C GLU A 60 -30.74 0.01 -5.45
N GLY A 61 -30.72 -1.32 -5.55
CA GLY A 61 -31.74 -2.20 -4.96
C GLY A 61 -31.60 -2.35 -3.44
N LEU A 62 -30.40 -2.18 -2.90
CA LEU A 62 -30.09 -2.36 -1.48
C LEU A 62 -30.20 -1.05 -0.69
N VAL A 63 -29.80 0.06 -1.31
CA VAL A 63 -29.75 1.37 -0.64
C VAL A 63 -30.13 2.50 -1.57
N GLN A 64 -30.90 3.47 -1.06
CA GLN A 64 -31.15 4.72 -1.73
C GLN A 64 -30.14 5.77 -1.29
N VAL A 65 -29.43 6.37 -2.24
CA VAL A 65 -28.46 7.44 -1.99
C VAL A 65 -28.90 8.73 -2.70
N ALA A 66 -28.47 9.87 -2.16
CA ALA A 66 -28.90 11.18 -2.65
C ALA A 66 -28.27 11.51 -4.02
N GLU A 67 -27.05 11.09 -4.26
CA GLU A 67 -26.35 11.32 -5.53
C GLU A 67 -26.44 10.09 -6.45
N GLU A 68 -26.58 10.36 -7.74
CA GLU A 68 -26.66 9.32 -8.76
C GLU A 68 -25.33 8.54 -8.86
N LEU A 69 -25.43 7.21 -8.97
CA LEU A 69 -24.27 6.36 -9.25
C LEU A 69 -23.83 6.56 -10.72
N LYS A 70 -22.56 6.89 -10.88
CA LYS A 70 -21.95 7.09 -12.21
C LYS A 70 -21.09 5.88 -12.56
N ILE A 71 -21.25 5.40 -13.78
CA ILE A 71 -20.34 4.40 -14.37
C ILE A 71 -19.34 5.16 -15.23
N ALA A 72 -18.06 4.84 -15.07
CA ALA A 72 -16.99 5.36 -15.91
C ALA A 72 -16.07 4.23 -16.32
N GLU A 73 -15.59 4.25 -17.55
CA GLU A 73 -14.50 3.40 -17.96
C GLU A 73 -13.23 3.92 -17.26
N LEU A 74 -12.59 3.04 -16.50
CA LEU A 74 -11.25 3.30 -16.02
C LEU A 74 -10.34 3.09 -17.22
N GLU A 75 -9.88 4.20 -17.81
CA GLU A 75 -8.79 4.10 -18.76
C GLU A 75 -7.70 3.25 -18.12
N ASP A 76 -7.12 2.36 -18.91
CA ASP A 76 -5.95 1.55 -18.53
C ASP A 76 -4.72 2.48 -18.37
N LYS A 77 -4.90 3.51 -17.57
CA LYS A 77 -3.80 4.26 -16.97
C LYS A 77 -3.13 3.30 -16.09
N ASP A 78 -2.00 2.81 -16.58
CA ASP A 78 -1.03 1.95 -15.93
C ASP A 78 -1.13 1.95 -14.39
N TRP A 79 -2.13 1.26 -13.84
CA TRP A 79 -2.19 0.99 -12.39
C TRP A 79 -0.88 0.36 -11.93
N LYS A 80 -0.22 -0.33 -12.88
CA LYS A 80 1.13 -0.88 -12.68
C LYS A 80 2.20 0.18 -12.45
N GLU A 81 1.93 1.44 -12.81
CA GLU A 81 2.88 2.54 -12.66
C GLU A 81 2.40 3.67 -11.72
N SER A 82 1.11 3.68 -11.36
CA SER A 82 0.55 4.76 -10.52
C SER A 82 1.18 4.85 -9.13
N TYR A 83 1.67 3.73 -8.58
CA TYR A 83 2.39 3.74 -7.31
C TYR A 83 3.70 4.52 -7.39
N LYS A 84 4.29 4.66 -8.59
CA LYS A 84 5.54 5.42 -8.79
C LYS A 84 5.36 6.91 -8.52
N GLU A 85 4.19 7.47 -8.83
CA GLU A 85 3.89 8.89 -8.57
C GLU A 85 3.83 9.20 -7.06
N HIS A 86 3.48 8.21 -6.27
CA HIS A 86 3.29 8.35 -4.83
C HIS A 86 4.50 7.94 -3.99
N PHE A 87 5.42 7.15 -4.57
CA PHE A 87 6.62 6.76 -3.83
C PHE A 87 7.72 7.83 -3.98
N LYS A 88 7.87 8.66 -2.95
CA LYS A 88 8.92 9.69 -2.86
C LYS A 88 10.02 9.22 -1.91
N PRO A 89 11.29 9.56 -2.19
CA PRO A 89 12.39 9.29 -1.26
C PRO A 89 12.15 9.93 0.11
N TRP A 90 12.58 9.21 1.14
CA TRP A 90 12.56 9.69 2.52
C TRP A 90 13.75 9.13 3.28
N ALA A 91 14.07 9.70 4.45
CA ALA A 91 15.22 9.28 5.25
C ALA A 91 14.96 9.41 6.75
N ILE A 92 15.65 8.59 7.53
CA ILE A 92 15.78 8.71 8.98
C ILE A 92 17.26 8.55 9.31
N GLY A 93 17.88 9.62 9.82
CA GLY A 93 19.31 9.66 10.05
C GLY A 93 20.11 9.47 8.75
N GLU A 94 21.02 8.49 8.76
CA GLU A 94 21.89 8.16 7.62
C GLU A 94 21.29 7.11 6.68
N LEU A 95 20.13 6.56 6.99
CA LEU A 95 19.46 5.55 6.17
C LEU A 95 18.34 6.16 5.34
N HIS A 96 18.38 5.94 4.02
CA HIS A 96 17.46 6.47 3.03
C HIS A 96 16.63 5.35 2.41
N TRP A 97 15.40 5.64 2.05
CA TRP A 97 14.53 4.76 1.26
C TRP A 97 14.15 5.49 0.00
N ALA A 98 14.50 4.91 -1.12
CA ALA A 98 14.28 5.53 -2.41
C ALA A 98 13.77 4.53 -3.45
N PRO A 99 12.93 5.00 -4.39
CA PRO A 99 12.53 4.20 -5.54
C PRO A 99 13.74 3.76 -6.36
N LEU A 100 13.73 2.49 -6.80
CA LEU A 100 14.80 1.94 -7.63
C LEU A 100 15.04 2.74 -8.92
N TRP A 101 13.97 3.26 -9.54
CA TRP A 101 14.06 4.04 -10.79
C TRP A 101 14.71 5.41 -10.61
N LEU A 102 14.95 5.87 -9.38
CA LEU A 102 15.70 7.09 -9.10
C LEU A 102 17.18 6.81 -8.75
N LYS A 103 17.63 5.57 -8.82
CA LYS A 103 18.97 5.17 -8.32
C LYS A 103 20.12 5.95 -8.96
N ASP A 104 19.99 6.28 -10.24
CA ASP A 104 21.02 7.00 -10.99
C ASP A 104 20.92 8.54 -10.83
N GLU A 105 19.80 9.04 -10.32
CA GLU A 105 19.51 10.48 -10.18
C GLU A 105 19.53 10.95 -8.72
N TYR A 106 19.35 10.01 -7.77
CA TYR A 106 19.25 10.34 -6.36
C TYR A 106 20.61 10.63 -5.74
N GLU A 107 20.80 11.86 -5.30
CA GLU A 107 22.02 12.29 -4.62
C GLU A 107 22.07 11.77 -3.18
N LEU A 108 22.68 10.60 -2.97
CA LEU A 108 22.89 10.04 -1.64
C LEU A 108 24.08 10.75 -0.97
N PRO A 109 23.91 11.35 0.23
CA PRO A 109 25.01 11.99 0.94
C PRO A 109 26.15 11.01 1.27
N ALA A 110 27.38 11.50 1.30
CA ALA A 110 28.55 10.68 1.60
C ALA A 110 28.44 10.06 3.00
N GLY A 111 28.64 8.75 3.07
CA GLY A 111 28.53 7.98 4.32
C GLY A 111 27.13 7.52 4.66
N HIS A 112 26.11 7.92 3.90
CA HIS A 112 24.75 7.41 4.07
C HIS A 112 24.52 6.14 3.27
N GLU A 113 23.54 5.34 3.68
CA GLU A 113 23.11 4.14 2.99
C GLU A 113 21.69 4.28 2.44
N ALA A 114 21.39 3.57 1.36
CA ALA A 114 20.07 3.55 0.77
C ALA A 114 19.49 2.15 0.69
N VAL A 115 18.20 2.04 0.96
CA VAL A 115 17.34 0.92 0.64
C VAL A 115 16.61 1.27 -0.65
N TRP A 116 16.99 0.59 -1.72
CA TRP A 116 16.40 0.75 -3.05
C TRP A 116 15.22 -0.19 -3.21
N LEU A 117 14.06 0.33 -3.54
CA LEU A 117 12.83 -0.46 -3.62
C LEU A 117 12.10 -0.24 -4.94
N ASP A 118 11.66 -1.33 -5.52
CA ASP A 118 10.55 -1.35 -6.47
C ASP A 118 9.42 -2.17 -5.85
N PRO A 119 8.44 -1.53 -5.20
CA PRO A 119 7.38 -2.25 -4.49
C PRO A 119 6.37 -2.90 -5.46
N GLY A 120 6.34 -2.52 -6.74
CA GLY A 120 5.31 -2.98 -7.66
C GLY A 120 3.92 -2.77 -7.07
N MET A 121 3.11 -3.84 -7.02
CA MET A 121 1.79 -3.85 -6.40
C MET A 121 1.82 -4.22 -4.90
N ALA A 122 2.98 -4.60 -4.35
CA ALA A 122 3.08 -4.98 -2.95
C ALA A 122 3.02 -3.76 -2.02
N PHE A 123 2.48 -3.96 -0.82
CA PHE A 123 2.51 -2.97 0.24
C PHE A 123 3.95 -2.71 0.70
N GLY A 124 4.24 -1.48 1.14
CA GLY A 124 5.53 -1.18 1.78
C GLY A 124 6.44 -0.24 1.00
N THR A 125 5.91 0.91 0.53
CA THR A 125 6.73 2.03 0.02
C THR A 125 7.32 2.89 1.14
N GLY A 126 6.88 2.69 2.39
CA GLY A 126 7.20 3.58 3.51
C GLY A 126 6.36 4.87 3.56
N ASN A 127 5.39 5.04 2.66
CA ASN A 127 4.45 6.16 2.72
C ASN A 127 3.49 6.04 3.90
N HIS A 128 3.18 4.81 4.33
CA HIS A 128 2.31 4.58 5.48
C HIS A 128 3.07 4.81 6.79
N GLY A 129 2.46 5.52 7.73
CA GLY A 129 3.07 5.85 9.01
C GLY A 129 3.50 4.63 9.84
N THR A 130 2.77 3.50 9.74
CA THR A 130 3.12 2.26 10.45
C THR A 130 4.46 1.69 9.99
N THR A 131 4.74 1.71 8.69
CA THR A 131 6.04 1.24 8.15
C THR A 131 7.18 2.10 8.68
N ARG A 132 7.01 3.43 8.69
CA ARG A 132 8.01 4.35 9.24
C ARG A 132 8.25 4.13 10.73
N LEU A 133 7.19 3.95 11.52
CA LEU A 133 7.31 3.64 12.94
C LEU A 133 8.07 2.32 13.20
N CYS A 134 7.84 1.29 12.39
CA CYS A 134 8.61 0.04 12.50
C CYS A 134 10.09 0.27 12.21
N VAL A 135 10.43 1.05 11.18
CA VAL A 135 11.82 1.41 10.88
C VAL A 135 12.44 2.21 12.01
N GLU A 136 11.75 3.20 12.55
CA GLU A 136 12.21 3.97 13.71
C GLU A 136 12.53 3.07 14.91
N GLN A 137 11.72 2.04 15.16
CA GLN A 137 11.97 1.06 16.22
C GLN A 137 13.20 0.20 15.94
N LEU A 138 13.45 -0.19 14.68
CA LEU A 138 14.68 -0.90 14.30
C LEU A 138 15.94 -0.05 14.54
N ILE A 139 15.88 1.24 14.15
CA ILE A 139 16.97 2.19 14.38
C ILE A 139 17.20 2.39 15.89
N ALA A 140 16.15 2.65 16.66
CA ALA A 140 16.24 2.83 18.10
C ALA A 140 16.79 1.57 18.81
N PHE A 141 16.43 0.37 18.30
CA PHE A 141 16.99 -0.87 18.82
C PHE A 141 18.51 -0.93 18.61
N LYS A 142 18.99 -0.61 17.40
CA LYS A 142 20.42 -0.54 17.10
C LYS A 142 21.14 0.48 17.99
N GLU A 143 20.58 1.69 18.12
CA GLU A 143 21.15 2.77 18.94
C GLU A 143 21.15 2.48 20.44
N SER A 144 20.30 1.57 20.91
CA SER A 144 20.28 1.15 22.33
C SER A 144 21.53 0.37 22.78
N GLY A 145 22.48 0.11 21.86
CA GLY A 145 23.70 -0.66 22.13
C GLY A 145 23.48 -2.16 22.21
N ARG A 146 22.31 -2.66 21.84
CA ARG A 146 22.06 -4.10 21.72
C ARG A 146 22.75 -4.63 20.47
N ASP A 147 23.31 -5.83 20.57
CA ASP A 147 23.95 -6.47 19.43
C ASP A 147 22.89 -7.03 18.47
N ALA A 148 22.69 -6.33 17.35
CA ALA A 148 21.75 -6.72 16.31
C ALA A 148 22.09 -8.09 15.70
N ASN A 149 23.37 -8.46 15.65
CA ASN A 149 23.81 -9.74 15.08
C ASN A 149 23.35 -10.94 15.95
N MET A 150 23.11 -10.73 17.24
CA MET A 150 22.63 -11.76 18.15
C MET A 150 21.09 -11.90 18.14
N CYS A 151 20.41 -11.06 17.39
CA CYS A 151 18.95 -11.05 17.35
C CYS A 151 18.43 -11.74 16.09
N ARG A 152 17.33 -12.46 16.24
CA ARG A 152 16.53 -12.97 15.12
C ARG A 152 15.41 -11.98 14.84
N LEU A 153 15.25 -11.59 13.59
CA LEU A 153 14.16 -10.74 13.12
C LEU A 153 13.25 -11.54 12.19
N ALA A 154 11.97 -11.48 12.46
CA ALA A 154 10.93 -12.03 11.59
C ALA A 154 10.05 -10.86 11.09
N ASP A 155 10.01 -10.67 9.77
CA ASP A 155 9.15 -9.72 9.10
C ASP A 155 7.91 -10.46 8.60
N ALA A 156 6.83 -10.38 9.38
CA ALA A 156 5.58 -11.07 9.11
C ALA A 156 4.63 -10.15 8.31
N GLY A 157 4.21 -10.59 7.12
CA GLY A 157 3.56 -9.71 6.14
C GLY A 157 4.60 -8.77 5.53
N CYS A 158 5.67 -9.33 4.95
CA CYS A 158 6.84 -8.55 4.56
C CYS A 158 6.59 -7.58 3.38
N GLY A 159 5.52 -7.78 2.61
CA GLY A 159 5.17 -6.92 1.47
C GLY A 159 6.36 -6.74 0.51
N SER A 160 6.80 -5.51 0.33
CA SER A 160 7.98 -5.18 -0.50
C SER A 160 9.32 -5.63 0.09
N GLY A 161 9.35 -6.15 1.31
CA GLY A 161 10.56 -6.49 2.06
C GLY A 161 11.24 -5.30 2.74
N ILE A 162 10.62 -4.12 2.74
CA ILE A 162 11.22 -2.88 3.25
C ILE A 162 11.78 -3.01 4.66
N LEU A 163 11.08 -3.66 5.59
CA LEU A 163 11.54 -3.80 6.98
C LEU A 163 12.69 -4.80 7.09
N ALA A 164 12.59 -5.96 6.43
CA ALA A 164 13.65 -6.96 6.39
C ALA A 164 14.94 -6.40 5.79
N ILE A 165 14.85 -5.68 4.67
CA ILE A 165 16.01 -5.06 4.01
C ILE A 165 16.58 -3.93 4.87
N SER A 166 15.72 -3.10 5.50
CA SER A 166 16.17 -2.07 6.44
C SER A 166 16.93 -2.67 7.62
N ALA A 167 16.45 -3.78 8.18
CA ALA A 167 17.13 -4.48 9.22
C ALA A 167 18.52 -5.00 8.80
N ALA A 168 18.65 -5.51 7.57
CA ALA A 168 19.94 -5.93 7.02
C ALA A 168 20.93 -4.76 6.94
N LYS A 169 20.49 -3.58 6.46
CA LYS A 169 21.30 -2.35 6.45
C LYS A 169 21.66 -1.88 7.88
N LEU A 170 20.87 -2.21 8.86
CA LEU A 170 21.12 -1.95 10.27
C LEU A 170 21.96 -3.06 10.97
N ALA A 171 22.59 -3.95 10.18
CA ALA A 171 23.45 -5.04 10.64
C ALA A 171 22.74 -6.17 11.44
N PHE A 172 21.45 -6.40 11.20
CA PHE A 172 20.83 -7.65 11.62
C PHE A 172 21.25 -8.76 10.65
N GLU A 173 21.74 -9.89 11.12
CA GLU A 173 22.23 -11.00 10.29
C GLU A 173 21.21 -12.14 10.12
N GLN A 174 20.34 -12.33 11.10
CA GLN A 174 19.37 -13.42 11.11
C GLN A 174 17.97 -12.89 10.85
N ILE A 175 17.65 -12.71 9.56
CA ILE A 175 16.40 -12.12 9.11
C ILE A 175 15.62 -13.14 8.30
N VAL A 176 14.33 -13.25 8.55
CA VAL A 176 13.37 -13.99 7.73
C VAL A 176 12.16 -13.11 7.46
N GLY A 177 11.79 -12.96 6.19
CA GLY A 177 10.53 -12.36 5.76
C GLY A 177 9.57 -13.43 5.25
N PHE A 178 8.28 -13.27 5.48
CA PHE A 178 7.24 -14.10 4.91
C PHE A 178 5.96 -13.30 4.70
N ASP A 179 5.19 -13.71 3.70
CA ASP A 179 3.90 -13.12 3.38
C ASP A 179 2.93 -14.21 2.94
N ILE A 180 1.63 -13.96 3.06
CA ILE A 180 0.60 -14.85 2.53
C ILE A 180 0.48 -14.71 1.01
N ASP A 181 0.82 -13.54 0.47
CA ASP A 181 0.82 -13.24 -0.95
C ASP A 181 2.16 -13.66 -1.58
N GLY A 182 2.10 -14.62 -2.49
CA GLY A 182 3.28 -15.10 -3.22
C GLY A 182 3.93 -14.02 -4.11
N ASP A 183 3.17 -13.06 -4.62
CA ASP A 183 3.72 -11.93 -5.38
C ASP A 183 4.49 -10.97 -4.47
N ALA A 184 4.01 -10.73 -3.26
CA ALA A 184 4.75 -9.94 -2.26
C ALA A 184 6.09 -10.61 -1.93
N VAL A 185 6.11 -11.92 -1.70
CA VAL A 185 7.35 -12.68 -1.45
C VAL A 185 8.33 -12.52 -2.61
N ARG A 186 7.87 -12.69 -3.86
CA ARG A 186 8.70 -12.53 -5.06
C ARG A 186 9.30 -11.11 -5.15
N ILE A 187 8.48 -10.08 -4.91
CA ILE A 187 8.92 -8.68 -4.91
C ILE A 187 9.95 -8.42 -3.80
N ALA A 188 9.71 -8.95 -2.59
CA ALA A 188 10.66 -8.83 -1.48
C ALA A 188 12.02 -9.47 -1.82
N GLU A 189 12.02 -10.65 -2.46
CA GLU A 189 13.25 -11.31 -2.91
C GLU A 189 14.00 -10.50 -3.99
N GLU A 190 13.27 -9.91 -4.94
CA GLU A 190 13.84 -9.04 -5.97
C GLU A 190 14.47 -7.80 -5.34
N ASN A 191 13.78 -7.13 -4.44
CA ASN A 191 14.29 -5.99 -3.70
C ASN A 191 15.50 -6.36 -2.82
N ALA A 192 15.47 -7.50 -2.16
CA ALA A 192 16.62 -7.98 -1.37
C ALA A 192 17.88 -8.17 -2.26
N LYS A 193 17.74 -8.77 -3.44
CA LYS A 193 18.85 -8.93 -4.40
C LYS A 193 19.43 -7.60 -4.88
N ILE A 194 18.59 -6.56 -5.03
CA ILE A 194 19.02 -5.22 -5.45
C ILE A 194 19.89 -4.55 -4.36
N ASN A 195 19.62 -4.86 -3.10
CA ASN A 195 20.27 -4.24 -1.94
C ASN A 195 21.49 -5.02 -1.39
N GLY A 196 21.75 -6.22 -1.86
CA GLY A 196 22.92 -7.04 -1.56
C GLY A 196 22.69 -8.05 -0.45
#